data_f8549d9a17cf07d8819ab920c3be79a1
#
_entry.id   f8549d9a17cf07d8819ab920c3be79a1
#
_cell.length_a   1.000
_cell.length_b   1.000
_cell.length_c   1.000
_cell.angle_alpha   90.00
_cell.angle_beta   90.00
_cell.angle_gamma   90.00
#
_symmetry.space_group_name_H-M   'P 1'
#
loop_
_entity.id
_entity.type
_entity.pdbx_description
1 polymer ?
#
loop_
_entity_poly.entity_id
_entity_poly.type
_entity_poly.pdbx_seq_one_letter_code
_entity_poly.pdbx_strand_id
1 'polypeptide(L)'
;YIQADMYNLFPAVGAVNALRSNYQYRILDFVPNTFGTCEMKVQGKYAEPPERSRGRIARAMLYMADTYPAHYRLSDRMQKLVDAWNEQYPVDAWECVRAARIEAYQGNQNPFVVKACKKLGLPYTTKWTQNNR
;
A
#
# COMPACT_ATOMS: atom_id res chain seq x y z
N TYR A 1 -6.10 18.12 -1.61
CA TYR A 1 -6.72 17.08 -0.78
C TYR A 1 -6.19 15.71 -1.11
N ILE A 2 -6.23 15.32 -2.37
CA ILE A 2 -5.80 13.97 -2.80
C ILE A 2 -4.32 13.72 -2.51
N GLN A 3 -3.47 14.72 -2.67
CA GLN A 3 -2.03 14.62 -2.39
C GLN A 3 -1.72 14.58 -0.89
N ALA A 4 -2.61 15.13 -0.08
CA ALA A 4 -2.45 15.18 1.38
C ALA A 4 -3.18 14.05 2.10
N ASP A 5 -3.85 13.15 1.37
CA ASP A 5 -4.55 12.02 1.98
C ASP A 5 -3.54 11.05 2.59
N MET A 6 -3.64 10.90 3.91
CA MET A 6 -2.67 10.13 4.69
C MET A 6 -2.70 8.63 4.35
N TYR A 7 -3.82 8.10 3.85
CA TYR A 7 -3.89 6.70 3.43
C TYR A 7 -3.00 6.41 2.22
N ASN A 8 -2.62 7.44 1.47
CA ASN A 8 -1.73 7.33 0.33
C ASN A 8 -0.27 7.73 0.64
N LEU A 9 0.04 8.07 1.90
CA LEU A 9 1.37 8.52 2.30
C LEU A 9 2.09 7.45 3.10
N PHE A 10 3.25 7.01 2.60
CA PHE A 10 4.11 6.06 3.29
C PHE A 10 5.53 6.62 3.37
N PRO A 11 6.22 6.47 4.50
CA PRO A 11 7.63 6.82 4.56
C PRO A 11 8.44 5.90 3.64
N ALA A 12 9.38 6.45 2.92
CA ALA A 12 10.25 5.73 2.01
C ALA A 12 11.66 6.30 2.03
N VAL A 13 12.65 5.45 1.77
CA VAL A 13 14.03 5.91 1.56
C VAL A 13 14.06 6.78 0.32
N GLY A 14 14.63 7.99 0.43
CA GLY A 14 14.57 9.00 -0.64
C GLY A 14 15.13 8.52 -1.98
N ALA A 15 16.26 7.81 -1.97
CA ALA A 15 16.86 7.28 -3.19
C ALA A 15 15.96 6.24 -3.89
N VAL A 16 15.32 5.36 -3.12
CA VAL A 16 14.40 4.34 -3.63
C VAL A 16 13.13 5.01 -4.18
N ASN A 17 12.59 5.98 -3.45
CA ASN A 17 11.42 6.72 -3.87
C ASN A 17 11.68 7.51 -5.16
N ALA A 18 12.84 8.15 -5.28
CA ALA A 18 13.24 8.89 -6.47
C ALA A 18 13.41 7.96 -7.67
N LEU A 19 13.97 6.78 -7.50
CA LEU A 19 14.13 5.80 -8.57
C LEU A 19 12.78 5.28 -9.05
N ARG A 20 11.85 4.98 -8.12
CA ARG A 20 10.50 4.53 -8.49
C ARG A 20 9.78 5.62 -9.28
N SER A 21 9.95 6.90 -8.93
CA SER A 21 9.30 8.03 -9.60
C SER A 21 7.79 7.78 -9.78
N ASN A 22 7.27 7.94 -10.99
CA ASN A 22 5.88 7.67 -11.34
C ASN A 22 5.69 6.34 -12.09
N TYR A 23 6.68 5.45 -12.03
CA TYR A 23 6.62 4.16 -12.72
C TYR A 23 5.49 3.30 -12.19
N GLN A 24 4.81 2.60 -13.09
CA GLN A 24 3.74 1.68 -12.73
C GLN A 24 4.31 0.42 -12.07
N TYR A 25 3.57 -0.12 -11.13
CA TYR A 25 3.96 -1.37 -10.48
C TYR A 25 3.69 -2.57 -11.39
N ARG A 26 4.62 -3.52 -11.35
CA ARG A 26 4.55 -4.76 -12.11
C ARG A 26 5.42 -5.82 -11.46
N ILE A 27 5.13 -7.09 -11.72
CA ILE A 27 6.05 -8.19 -11.39
C ILE A 27 7.15 -8.22 -12.46
N LEU A 28 8.40 -8.22 -12.03
CA LEU A 28 9.58 -8.21 -12.89
C LEU A 28 10.42 -9.48 -12.67
N ASP A 29 9.98 -10.58 -13.29
CA ASP A 29 10.67 -11.84 -13.19
C ASP A 29 12.07 -11.75 -13.79
N PHE A 30 13.03 -12.40 -13.12
CA PHE A 30 14.43 -12.49 -13.56
C PHE A 30 15.18 -11.14 -13.59
N VAL A 31 14.62 -10.08 -13.07
CA VAL A 31 15.32 -8.79 -12.92
C VAL A 31 16.01 -8.77 -11.56
N PRO A 32 17.31 -8.46 -11.49
CA PRO A 32 18.01 -8.35 -10.21
C PRO A 32 17.55 -7.13 -9.41
N ASN A 33 17.76 -7.20 -8.09
CA ASN A 33 17.48 -6.05 -7.21
C ASN A 33 18.32 -4.86 -7.63
N THR A 34 17.70 -3.69 -7.72
CA THR A 34 18.38 -2.46 -8.15
C THR A 34 19.30 -1.89 -7.06
N PHE A 35 18.97 -2.12 -5.78
CA PHE A 35 19.71 -1.63 -4.62
C PHE A 35 20.22 -2.78 -3.75
N GLY A 36 21.15 -3.58 -4.23
CA GLY A 36 21.80 -4.64 -3.45
C GLY A 36 20.78 -5.61 -2.83
N THR A 37 20.69 -5.64 -1.50
CA THR A 37 19.77 -6.53 -0.77
C THR A 37 18.34 -5.98 -0.67
N CYS A 38 18.11 -4.73 -1.03
CA CYS A 38 16.76 -4.17 -1.09
C CYS A 38 16.00 -4.81 -2.26
N GLU A 39 14.84 -5.38 -1.98
CA GLU A 39 14.04 -6.12 -2.95
C GLU A 39 13.26 -5.24 -3.94
N MET A 40 13.57 -3.94 -3.99
CA MET A 40 13.01 -3.04 -4.99
C MET A 40 13.68 -3.25 -6.33
N LYS A 41 12.88 -3.47 -7.37
CA LYS A 41 13.35 -3.67 -8.74
C LYS A 41 12.77 -2.62 -9.67
N VAL A 42 13.58 -2.12 -10.60
CA VAL A 42 13.13 -1.19 -11.64
C VAL A 42 13.67 -1.66 -12.97
N GLN A 43 12.80 -1.72 -13.97
CA GLN A 43 13.17 -2.02 -15.36
C GLN A 43 12.28 -1.20 -16.30
N GLY A 44 12.91 -0.40 -17.17
CA GLY A 44 12.17 0.49 -18.07
C GLY A 44 11.34 1.49 -17.27
N LYS A 45 10.03 1.51 -17.50
CA LYS A 45 9.07 2.35 -16.75
C LYS A 45 8.22 1.56 -15.75
N TYR A 46 8.73 0.42 -15.30
CA TYR A 46 8.05 -0.44 -14.34
C TYR A 46 8.88 -0.62 -13.08
N ALA A 47 8.20 -0.74 -11.96
CA ALA A 47 8.79 -1.00 -10.65
C ALA A 47 8.11 -2.19 -9.98
N GLU A 48 8.89 -3.05 -9.35
CA GLU A 48 8.37 -4.12 -8.50
C GLU A 48 8.77 -3.84 -7.05
N PRO A 49 7.80 -3.60 -6.16
CA PRO A 49 8.10 -3.37 -4.74
C PRO A 49 8.37 -4.68 -4.02
N PRO A 50 9.04 -4.64 -2.84
CA PRO A 50 9.20 -5.79 -1.99
C PRO A 50 7.85 -6.39 -1.58
N GLU A 51 7.81 -7.71 -1.36
CA GLU A 51 6.59 -8.41 -0.98
C GLU A 51 5.90 -7.79 0.25
N ARG A 52 6.67 -7.38 1.26
CA ARG A 52 6.14 -6.76 2.48
C ARG A 52 5.35 -5.47 2.24
N SER A 53 5.54 -4.84 1.07
CA SER A 53 4.89 -3.58 0.72
C SER A 53 3.70 -3.75 -0.22
N ARG A 54 3.60 -4.88 -0.90
CA ARG A 54 2.63 -5.08 -2.00
C ARG A 54 1.19 -4.97 -1.55
N GLY A 55 0.83 -5.61 -0.44
CA GLY A 55 -0.52 -5.53 0.10
C GLY A 55 -0.90 -4.11 0.52
N ARG A 56 0.02 -3.41 1.17
CA ARG A 56 -0.20 -2.01 1.61
C ARG A 56 -0.36 -1.08 0.43
N ILE A 57 0.46 -1.22 -0.60
CA ILE A 57 0.35 -0.47 -1.86
C ILE A 57 -1.01 -0.75 -2.51
N ALA A 58 -1.41 -2.01 -2.60
CA ALA A 58 -2.67 -2.39 -3.21
C ALA A 58 -3.86 -1.74 -2.50
N ARG A 59 -3.91 -1.80 -1.17
CA ARG A 59 -5.01 -1.20 -0.40
C ARG A 59 -5.01 0.32 -0.46
N ALA A 60 -3.85 0.94 -0.58
CA ALA A 60 -3.77 2.38 -0.81
C ALA A 60 -4.31 2.76 -2.19
N MET A 61 -3.94 2.03 -3.23
CA MET A 61 -4.41 2.28 -4.60
C MET A 61 -5.91 2.02 -4.75
N LEU A 62 -6.42 0.94 -4.15
CA LEU A 62 -7.85 0.64 -4.13
C LEU A 62 -8.64 1.74 -3.42
N TYR A 63 -8.13 2.21 -2.29
CA TYR A 63 -8.73 3.32 -1.55
C TYR A 63 -8.77 4.60 -2.40
N MET A 64 -7.68 4.95 -3.07
CA MET A 64 -7.62 6.15 -3.90
C MET A 64 -8.61 6.09 -5.06
N ALA A 65 -8.73 4.94 -5.71
CA ALA A 65 -9.67 4.75 -6.81
C ALA A 65 -11.13 4.82 -6.33
N ASP A 66 -11.42 4.29 -5.14
CA ASP A 66 -12.75 4.30 -4.54
C ASP A 66 -13.15 5.70 -4.05
N THR A 67 -12.21 6.41 -3.44
CA THR A 67 -12.45 7.71 -2.80
C THR A 67 -12.44 8.87 -3.81
N TYR A 68 -11.59 8.80 -4.84
CA TYR A 68 -11.39 9.86 -5.82
C TYR A 68 -11.62 9.38 -7.26
N PRO A 69 -12.80 8.82 -7.60
CA PRO A 69 -13.00 8.18 -8.90
C PRO A 69 -12.91 9.13 -10.09
N ALA A 70 -13.09 10.44 -9.88
CA ALA A 70 -12.95 11.43 -10.94
C ALA A 70 -11.49 11.78 -11.28
N HIS A 71 -10.56 11.52 -10.35
CA HIS A 71 -9.15 11.94 -10.47
C HIS A 71 -8.16 10.78 -10.42
N TYR A 72 -8.60 9.62 -9.96
CA TYR A 72 -7.72 8.46 -9.79
C TYR A 72 -8.40 7.21 -10.32
N ARG A 73 -7.87 6.67 -11.40
CA ARG A 73 -8.41 5.46 -12.03
C ARG A 73 -7.31 4.42 -12.22
N LEU A 74 -7.68 3.18 -11.98
CA LEU A 74 -6.81 2.04 -12.25
C LEU A 74 -7.11 1.50 -13.64
N SER A 75 -6.06 1.23 -14.44
CA SER A 75 -6.21 0.47 -15.67
C SER A 75 -6.67 -0.96 -15.34
N ASP A 76 -7.21 -1.68 -16.32
CA ASP A 76 -7.63 -3.07 -16.11
C ASP A 76 -6.48 -3.93 -15.60
N ARG A 77 -5.28 -3.73 -16.13
CA ARG A 77 -4.08 -4.44 -15.67
C ARG A 77 -3.75 -4.12 -14.21
N MET A 78 -3.79 -2.84 -13.84
CA MET A 78 -3.51 -2.42 -12.46
C MET A 78 -4.60 -2.89 -11.50
N GLN A 79 -5.86 -2.88 -11.91
CA GLN A 79 -6.95 -3.40 -11.08
C GLN A 79 -6.75 -4.87 -10.75
N LYS A 80 -6.38 -5.68 -11.74
CA LYS A 80 -6.09 -7.10 -11.53
C LYS A 80 -4.90 -7.30 -10.60
N LEU A 81 -3.86 -6.51 -10.76
CA LEU A 81 -2.65 -6.61 -9.94
C LEU A 81 -2.94 -6.25 -8.48
N VAL A 82 -3.62 -5.12 -8.23
CA VAL A 82 -3.91 -4.70 -6.85
C VAL A 82 -4.93 -5.61 -6.18
N ASP A 83 -5.90 -6.15 -6.91
CA ASP A 83 -6.83 -7.15 -6.37
C ASP A 83 -6.09 -8.41 -5.94
N ALA A 84 -5.17 -8.90 -6.76
CA ALA A 84 -4.34 -10.06 -6.43
C ALA A 84 -3.44 -9.79 -5.23
N TRP A 85 -2.79 -8.64 -5.18
CA TRP A 85 -1.91 -8.28 -4.06
C TRP A 85 -2.69 -8.07 -2.76
N ASN A 86 -3.89 -7.50 -2.84
CA ASN A 86 -4.75 -7.34 -1.66
C ASN A 86 -5.12 -8.70 -1.04
N GLU A 87 -5.33 -9.71 -1.88
CA GLU A 87 -5.66 -11.06 -1.44
C GLU A 87 -4.43 -11.82 -0.94
N GLN A 88 -3.32 -11.77 -1.70
CA GLN A 88 -2.09 -12.51 -1.38
C GLN A 88 -1.33 -11.97 -0.17
N TYR A 89 -1.41 -10.67 0.09
CA TYR A 89 -0.67 -9.98 1.15
C TYR A 89 -1.63 -9.29 2.11
N PRO A 90 -2.25 -10.06 3.03
CA PRO A 90 -3.27 -9.52 3.93
C PRO A 90 -2.72 -8.47 4.89
N VAL A 91 -3.62 -7.71 5.51
CA VAL A 91 -3.27 -6.72 6.53
C VAL A 91 -2.59 -7.39 7.72
N ASP A 92 -1.71 -6.65 8.36
CA ASP A 92 -1.10 -7.01 9.64
C ASP A 92 -1.54 -6.03 10.74
N ALA A 93 -1.10 -6.30 11.97
CA ALA A 93 -1.44 -5.45 13.11
C ALA A 93 -0.94 -4.01 12.92
N TRP A 94 0.23 -3.82 12.32
CA TRP A 94 0.80 -2.49 12.05
C TRP A 94 -0.11 -1.67 11.13
N GLU A 95 -0.58 -2.28 10.06
CA GLU A 95 -1.46 -1.58 9.09
C GLU A 95 -2.80 -1.20 9.72
N CYS A 96 -3.36 -2.05 10.57
CA CYS A 96 -4.61 -1.78 11.28
C CYS A 96 -4.46 -0.59 12.26
N VAL A 97 -3.38 -0.56 13.03
CA VAL A 97 -3.09 0.56 13.94
C VAL A 97 -2.83 1.85 13.15
N ARG A 98 -2.05 1.78 12.08
CA ARG A 98 -1.81 2.93 11.22
C ARG A 98 -3.11 3.52 10.69
N ALA A 99 -4.01 2.68 10.18
CA ALA A 99 -5.29 3.13 9.64
C ALA A 99 -6.17 3.78 10.72
N ALA A 100 -6.20 3.21 11.93
CA ALA A 100 -6.94 3.79 13.05
C ALA A 100 -6.38 5.16 13.44
N ARG A 101 -5.07 5.34 13.44
CA ARG A 101 -4.43 6.63 13.71
C ARG A 101 -4.75 7.67 12.64
N ILE A 102 -4.75 7.27 11.37
CA ILE A 102 -5.13 8.17 10.27
C ILE A 102 -6.59 8.59 10.42
N GLU A 103 -7.49 7.68 10.72
CA GLU A 103 -8.90 8.00 10.95
C GLU A 103 -9.07 9.03 12.09
N ALA A 104 -8.29 8.91 13.16
CA ALA A 104 -8.34 9.87 14.27
C ALA A 104 -7.96 11.29 13.85
N TYR A 105 -7.06 11.45 12.88
CA TYR A 105 -6.65 12.75 12.35
C TYR A 105 -7.50 13.23 11.19
N GLN A 106 -7.80 12.35 10.24
CA GLN A 106 -8.40 12.72 8.96
C GLN A 106 -9.92 12.59 8.95
N GLY A 107 -10.48 11.75 9.82
CA GLY A 107 -11.92 11.60 10.03
C GLY A 107 -12.62 10.62 9.12
N ASN A 108 -11.89 9.95 8.20
CA ASN A 108 -12.46 8.94 7.32
C ASN A 108 -11.68 7.62 7.41
N GLN A 109 -12.27 6.55 6.88
CA GLN A 109 -11.69 5.22 6.91
C GLN A 109 -11.23 4.79 5.52
N ASN A 110 -10.17 3.95 5.48
CA ASN A 110 -9.88 3.13 4.31
C ASN A 110 -10.65 1.80 4.46
N PRO A 111 -11.74 1.58 3.72
CA PRO A 111 -12.57 0.39 3.91
C PRO A 111 -11.84 -0.91 3.59
N PHE A 112 -10.84 -0.88 2.71
CA PHE A 112 -10.04 -2.06 2.36
C PHE A 112 -9.17 -2.52 3.51
N VAL A 113 -8.76 -1.62 4.38
CA VAL A 113 -8.02 -1.95 5.61
C VAL A 113 -8.96 -2.31 6.74
N VAL A 114 -9.96 -1.50 7.02
CA VAL A 114 -10.88 -1.68 8.16
C VAL A 114 -11.60 -3.03 8.08
N LYS A 115 -12.16 -3.35 6.92
CA LYS A 115 -12.87 -4.62 6.71
C LYS A 115 -11.94 -5.83 6.87
N ALA A 116 -10.72 -5.72 6.36
CA ALA A 116 -9.74 -6.79 6.47
C ALA A 116 -9.29 -7.00 7.92
N CYS A 117 -9.06 -5.93 8.67
CA CYS A 117 -8.72 -6.01 10.10
C CYS A 117 -9.82 -6.72 10.88
N LYS A 118 -11.06 -6.33 10.65
CA LYS A 118 -12.23 -6.94 11.30
C LYS A 118 -12.36 -8.43 10.96
N LYS A 119 -12.20 -8.76 9.68
CA LYS A 119 -12.29 -10.15 9.21
C LYS A 119 -11.23 -11.05 9.84
N LEU A 120 -10.01 -10.54 10.04
CA LEU A 120 -8.91 -11.29 10.64
C LEU A 120 -8.86 -11.20 12.17
N GLY A 121 -9.77 -10.47 12.79
CA GLY A 121 -9.79 -10.30 14.25
C GLY A 121 -8.61 -9.48 14.77
N LEU A 122 -8.01 -8.62 13.96
CA LEU A 122 -6.91 -7.77 14.36
C LEU A 122 -7.42 -6.47 15.00
N PRO A 123 -6.77 -5.99 16.11
CA PRO A 123 -7.20 -4.77 16.78
C PRO A 123 -7.13 -3.54 15.88
N TYR A 124 -8.25 -2.83 15.76
CA TYR A 124 -8.32 -1.55 15.08
C TYR A 124 -8.31 -0.44 16.12
N THR A 125 -7.12 -0.08 16.57
CA THR A 125 -6.90 0.84 17.69
C THR A 125 -5.72 1.77 17.38
N THR A 126 -5.74 2.97 17.97
CA THR A 126 -4.64 3.93 17.82
C THR A 126 -3.40 3.59 18.63
N LYS A 127 -3.50 2.63 19.55
CA LYS A 127 -2.41 2.28 20.46
C LYS A 127 -1.69 1.02 19.99
N TRP A 128 -0.39 1.15 19.77
CA TRP A 128 0.46 0.00 19.53
C TRP A 128 0.87 -0.61 20.86
N THR A 129 0.66 -1.91 21.02
CA THR A 129 1.10 -2.67 22.18
C THR A 129 1.94 -3.86 21.73
N GLN A 130 2.72 -4.45 22.64
CA GLN A 130 3.53 -5.63 22.32
C GLN A 130 2.67 -6.82 21.87
N ASN A 131 1.43 -6.88 22.31
CA ASN A 131 0.49 -7.93 21.93
C ASN A 131 -0.05 -7.80 20.49
N ASN A 132 0.26 -6.70 19.82
CA ASN A 132 -0.14 -6.48 18.42
C ASN A 132 0.85 -7.10 17.43
N ARG A 133 1.90 -7.72 17.89
CA ARG A 133 2.91 -8.37 17.04
C ARG A 133 2.43 -9.71 16.50
#